data_f0ee01f3b11362e317b80790f0b0601e
#
_entry.id   f0ee01f3b11362e317b80790f0b0601e
#
_cell.length_a   1.000
_cell.length_b   1.000
_cell.length_c   1.000
_cell.angle_alpha   90.00
_cell.angle_beta   90.00
_cell.angle_gamma   90.00
#
_symmetry.space_group_name_H-M   'P 1'
#
loop_
_entity.id
_entity.type
_entity.pdbx_description
1 polymer ?
#
loop_
_entity_poly.entity_id
_entity_poly.type
_entity_poly.pdbx_seq_one_letter_code
_entity_poly.pdbx_strand_id
1 'polypeptide(L)'
;MNLIFLRHGEATDNVKELISDKEIYWSILTEKGKETILESIEYLPSKIDKIYVSPFPRTIQTANFVFKKYPKTEVIIENRIHEISNGKYSGKKNNDDLDNTRIKQINGDFFVRFGEYGENKFEIESRLCEFLNDVYKNNFKENTILIVSHGSIISYMKRILNLKTSHIKTGKLEEFINVDFAPLFNHIKLLKTIKNKKIKKVIQEIESLNSSNSLKRRLIKMFKKEFNNLEFTDEYFSNFISGLKTKSLKQIKSTEFDNGIILICFYNDFENFANKWINHYINIGIKNFVLVDNNSTDNSTEILKKYQEIVNISFWKIDEQYNCYKMCGWKQQIFEYYGIGNKYLTVDSDELFIYEGYKSKQLEDFINAKKINYIKSLMLDVYSSKRLFEGNIEDFNFVDKGTYKINLRAPYYQRFYGGPRSRIFGINPSLQKIPFITYTGKELFVNDHFYYPWDINAKATFCSYLLHYKFLPGDNEKYIAFAKDGRHWNNSREYKVYSDTTLQSEELSFYDQDISISVDDIDFDFKF
;
A
#
# COMPACT_ATOMS: atom_id res chain seq x y z
N MET A 1 41.52 -0.19 0.17
CA MET A 1 40.69 -0.77 -0.90
C MET A 1 40.46 0.28 -1.97
N ASN A 2 40.60 -0.08 -3.24
CA ASN A 2 40.29 0.86 -4.33
C ASN A 2 38.83 0.65 -4.77
N LEU A 3 38.11 1.75 -4.95
CA LEU A 3 36.73 1.72 -5.45
C LEU A 3 36.66 2.46 -6.79
N ILE A 4 36.08 1.82 -7.78
CA ILE A 4 35.78 2.43 -9.07
C ILE A 4 34.25 2.46 -9.21
N PHE A 5 33.71 3.65 -9.41
CA PHE A 5 32.29 3.83 -9.70
C PHE A 5 32.11 4.06 -11.19
N LEU A 6 31.32 3.24 -11.84
CA LEU A 6 30.91 3.39 -13.24
C LEU A 6 29.41 3.64 -13.31
N ARG A 7 29.00 4.81 -13.79
CA ARG A 7 27.60 5.05 -14.10
C ARG A 7 27.24 4.37 -15.42
N HIS A 8 26.07 3.72 -15.49
CA HIS A 8 25.58 3.13 -16.73
C HIS A 8 25.65 4.12 -17.91
N GLY A 9 25.79 3.62 -19.13
CA GLY A 9 25.77 4.42 -20.35
C GLY A 9 24.44 5.15 -20.55
N GLU A 10 24.42 6.11 -21.45
CA GLU A 10 23.16 6.76 -21.85
C GLU A 10 22.12 5.71 -22.25
N ALA A 11 20.92 5.83 -21.70
CA ALA A 11 19.80 4.91 -21.90
C ALA A 11 18.56 5.66 -22.40
N THR A 12 17.56 4.91 -22.85
CA THR A 12 16.36 5.47 -23.50
C THR A 12 15.56 6.41 -22.59
N ASP A 13 15.57 6.19 -21.28
CA ASP A 13 14.97 7.07 -20.27
C ASP A 13 15.71 8.41 -20.17
N ASN A 14 17.06 8.40 -20.28
CA ASN A 14 17.87 9.63 -20.26
C ASN A 14 17.55 10.53 -21.44
N VAL A 15 17.43 9.96 -22.65
CA VAL A 15 17.07 10.71 -23.85
C VAL A 15 15.66 11.31 -23.76
N LYS A 16 14.73 10.60 -23.12
CA LYS A 16 13.36 11.07 -22.91
C LYS A 16 13.21 11.97 -21.68
N GLU A 17 14.28 12.19 -20.92
CA GLU A 17 14.30 12.96 -19.67
C GLU A 17 13.29 12.44 -18.62
N LEU A 18 13.14 11.11 -18.56
CA LEU A 18 12.23 10.47 -17.62
C LEU A 18 12.94 10.07 -16.34
N ILE A 19 12.22 10.22 -15.23
CA ILE A 19 12.62 9.66 -13.93
C ILE A 19 12.48 8.14 -14.02
N SER A 20 13.60 7.44 -13.92
CA SER A 20 13.67 6.01 -14.17
C SER A 20 14.12 5.26 -12.94
N ASP A 21 13.27 4.37 -12.45
CA ASP A 21 13.54 3.44 -11.37
C ASP A 21 13.05 2.03 -11.75
N LYS A 22 12.78 1.17 -10.76
CA LYS A 22 12.32 -0.20 -10.97
C LYS A 22 11.04 -0.36 -11.79
N GLU A 23 10.25 0.69 -11.93
CA GLU A 23 9.01 0.67 -12.72
C GLU A 23 9.29 0.80 -14.24
N ILE A 24 10.52 1.16 -14.63
CA ILE A 24 10.94 1.34 -16.03
C ILE A 24 11.97 0.28 -16.44
N TYR A 25 11.56 -0.97 -16.50
CA TYR A 25 12.43 -2.09 -16.93
C TYR A 25 12.87 -2.06 -18.39
N TRP A 26 12.11 -1.34 -19.26
CA TRP A 26 12.41 -1.27 -20.68
C TRP A 26 13.54 -0.30 -21.04
N SER A 27 14.10 0.45 -20.09
CA SER A 27 15.21 1.37 -20.36
C SER A 27 16.50 0.61 -20.63
N ILE A 28 16.96 0.68 -21.88
CA ILE A 28 18.16 0.03 -22.41
C ILE A 28 19.13 1.08 -22.94
N LEU A 29 20.40 0.69 -23.10
CA LEU A 29 21.45 1.58 -23.62
C LEU A 29 21.14 2.03 -25.05
N THR A 30 21.39 3.31 -25.33
CA THR A 30 21.46 3.85 -26.71
C THR A 30 22.80 3.46 -27.37
N GLU A 31 22.92 3.60 -28.70
CA GLU A 31 24.21 3.38 -29.39
C GLU A 31 25.28 4.31 -28.84
N LYS A 32 24.99 5.60 -28.65
CA LYS A 32 25.89 6.57 -28.02
C LYS A 32 26.30 6.16 -26.61
N GLY A 33 25.37 5.59 -25.82
CA GLY A 33 25.66 5.06 -24.50
C GLY A 33 26.65 3.90 -24.56
N LYS A 34 26.54 3.00 -25.53
CA LYS A 34 27.47 1.89 -25.75
C LYS A 34 28.87 2.39 -26.14
N GLU A 35 28.94 3.34 -27.05
CA GLU A 35 30.22 3.98 -27.48
C GLU A 35 30.93 4.63 -26.29
N THR A 36 30.22 5.44 -25.50
CA THR A 36 30.80 6.12 -24.33
C THR A 36 31.32 5.14 -23.30
N ILE A 37 30.68 3.97 -23.12
CA ILE A 37 31.16 2.92 -22.24
C ILE A 37 32.44 2.29 -22.80
N LEU A 38 32.46 1.95 -24.08
CA LEU A 38 33.65 1.38 -24.72
C LEU A 38 34.86 2.28 -24.55
N GLU A 39 34.72 3.59 -24.73
CA GLU A 39 35.79 4.56 -24.43
C GLU A 39 36.20 4.51 -22.96
N SER A 40 35.23 4.48 -22.03
CA SER A 40 35.51 4.59 -20.60
C SER A 40 36.19 3.34 -20.03
N ILE A 41 35.86 2.14 -20.53
CA ILE A 41 36.47 0.89 -20.04
C ILE A 41 37.95 0.78 -20.40
N GLU A 42 38.45 1.55 -21.40
CA GLU A 42 39.90 1.59 -21.71
C GLU A 42 40.71 2.18 -20.55
N TYR A 43 40.12 3.05 -19.73
CA TYR A 43 40.77 3.66 -18.56
C TYR A 43 40.67 2.79 -17.29
N LEU A 44 40.03 1.63 -17.35
CA LEU A 44 39.99 0.71 -16.22
C LEU A 44 41.36 0.04 -16.02
N PRO A 45 41.79 -0.20 -14.77
CA PRO A 45 43.07 -0.81 -14.45
C PRO A 45 43.20 -2.22 -15.04
N SER A 46 44.41 -2.74 -15.12
CA SER A 46 44.66 -4.08 -15.67
C SER A 46 44.03 -5.22 -14.87
N LYS A 47 43.69 -4.99 -13.61
CA LYS A 47 43.07 -5.96 -12.72
C LYS A 47 41.90 -5.34 -11.95
N ILE A 48 40.78 -6.02 -11.96
CA ILE A 48 39.61 -5.79 -11.10
C ILE A 48 39.33 -7.09 -10.36
N ASP A 49 39.25 -7.04 -9.03
CA ASP A 49 39.11 -8.24 -8.21
C ASP A 49 37.65 -8.67 -8.11
N LYS A 50 36.71 -7.71 -8.14
CA LYS A 50 35.26 -8.00 -8.07
C LYS A 50 34.42 -6.89 -8.71
N ILE A 51 33.29 -7.25 -9.31
CA ILE A 51 32.35 -6.32 -9.95
C ILE A 51 30.98 -6.49 -9.32
N TYR A 52 30.45 -5.39 -8.76
CA TYR A 52 29.05 -5.32 -8.30
C TYR A 52 28.21 -4.54 -9.31
N VAL A 53 27.03 -5.07 -9.66
CA VAL A 53 26.17 -4.52 -10.71
C VAL A 53 24.76 -4.35 -10.21
N SER A 54 24.17 -3.17 -10.38
CA SER A 54 22.74 -2.94 -10.17
C SER A 54 21.90 -3.84 -11.09
N PRO A 55 20.73 -4.36 -10.64
CA PRO A 55 19.93 -5.33 -11.39
C PRO A 55 19.18 -4.77 -12.61
N PHE A 56 19.32 -3.48 -12.92
CA PHE A 56 18.57 -2.87 -14.01
C PHE A 56 19.18 -3.14 -15.39
N PRO A 57 18.36 -3.26 -16.46
CA PRO A 57 18.87 -3.63 -17.79
C PRO A 57 20.02 -2.76 -18.27
N ARG A 58 19.95 -1.42 -18.12
CA ARG A 58 21.00 -0.49 -18.55
C ARG A 58 22.34 -0.67 -17.82
N THR A 59 22.31 -1.06 -16.52
CA THR A 59 23.53 -1.36 -15.74
C THR A 59 24.07 -2.73 -16.08
N ILE A 60 23.22 -3.75 -16.32
CA ILE A 60 23.62 -5.08 -16.76
C ILE A 60 24.26 -5.00 -18.16
N GLN A 61 23.66 -4.25 -19.10
CA GLN A 61 24.22 -4.04 -20.43
C GLN A 61 25.58 -3.33 -20.35
N THR A 62 25.73 -2.33 -19.46
CA THR A 62 27.02 -1.67 -19.20
C THR A 62 28.06 -2.66 -18.68
N ALA A 63 27.70 -3.48 -17.70
CA ALA A 63 28.59 -4.49 -17.11
C ALA A 63 29.01 -5.57 -18.13
N ASN A 64 28.18 -5.90 -19.12
CA ASN A 64 28.53 -6.86 -20.16
C ASN A 64 29.74 -6.39 -21.02
N PHE A 65 29.90 -5.08 -21.26
CA PHE A 65 31.12 -4.55 -21.91
C PHE A 65 32.34 -4.70 -21.00
N VAL A 66 32.20 -4.44 -19.70
CA VAL A 66 33.27 -4.63 -18.72
C VAL A 66 33.65 -6.11 -18.63
N PHE A 67 32.67 -7.01 -18.57
CA PHE A 67 32.92 -8.46 -18.48
C PHE A 67 33.72 -9.00 -19.65
N LYS A 68 33.52 -8.47 -20.86
CA LYS A 68 34.33 -8.86 -22.03
C LYS A 68 35.82 -8.54 -21.84
N LYS A 69 36.15 -7.47 -21.11
CA LYS A 69 37.56 -7.10 -20.78
C LYS A 69 38.12 -7.92 -19.61
N TYR A 70 37.25 -8.31 -18.64
CA TYR A 70 37.61 -9.06 -17.42
C TYR A 70 36.82 -10.38 -17.27
N PRO A 71 36.96 -11.35 -18.20
CA PRO A 71 36.10 -12.52 -18.24
C PRO A 71 36.29 -13.49 -17.06
N LYS A 72 37.36 -13.34 -16.28
CA LYS A 72 37.63 -14.17 -15.10
C LYS A 72 37.25 -13.50 -13.77
N THR A 73 36.78 -12.26 -13.81
CA THR A 73 36.40 -11.51 -12.60
C THR A 73 34.99 -11.90 -12.18
N GLU A 74 34.82 -12.12 -10.90
CA GLU A 74 33.48 -12.40 -10.32
C GLU A 74 32.56 -11.19 -10.49
N VAL A 75 31.37 -11.42 -11.05
CA VAL A 75 30.31 -10.42 -11.23
C VAL A 75 29.13 -10.76 -10.34
N ILE A 76 28.73 -9.84 -9.49
CA ILE A 76 27.63 -10.00 -8.53
C ILE A 76 26.53 -9.00 -8.85
N ILE A 77 25.30 -9.50 -9.13
CA ILE A 77 24.12 -8.65 -9.21
C ILE A 77 23.70 -8.28 -7.79
N GLU A 78 23.73 -6.98 -7.49
CA GLU A 78 23.51 -6.46 -6.15
C GLU A 78 22.25 -5.59 -6.09
N ASN A 79 21.23 -6.09 -5.44
CA ASN A 79 19.93 -5.42 -5.37
C ASN A 79 19.97 -4.10 -4.58
N ARG A 80 20.86 -3.97 -3.59
CA ARG A 80 20.93 -2.78 -2.73
C ARG A 80 21.49 -1.53 -3.43
N ILE A 81 22.04 -1.67 -4.66
CA ILE A 81 22.56 -0.55 -5.46
C ILE A 81 21.68 -0.20 -6.67
N HIS A 82 20.38 -0.60 -6.65
CA HIS A 82 19.39 -0.17 -7.63
C HIS A 82 19.12 1.34 -7.53
N GLU A 83 18.59 1.97 -8.60
CA GLU A 83 18.23 3.40 -8.59
C GLU A 83 17.14 3.70 -7.55
N ILE A 84 17.07 4.95 -7.09
CA ILE A 84 16.08 5.40 -6.11
C ILE A 84 14.68 5.15 -6.62
N SER A 85 13.84 4.55 -5.80
CA SER A 85 12.42 4.44 -6.09
C SER A 85 11.74 5.80 -5.87
N ASN A 86 11.23 6.38 -6.94
CA ASN A 86 10.61 7.71 -6.93
C ASN A 86 9.08 7.68 -6.80
N GLY A 87 8.49 6.50 -6.53
CA GLY A 87 7.05 6.34 -6.33
C GLY A 87 6.22 6.86 -7.51
N LYS A 88 5.25 7.74 -7.25
CA LYS A 88 4.35 8.29 -8.30
C LYS A 88 5.05 9.13 -9.39
N TYR A 89 6.33 9.46 -9.21
CA TYR A 89 7.11 10.22 -10.20
C TYR A 89 7.85 9.33 -11.20
N SER A 90 7.88 8.01 -10.99
CA SER A 90 8.47 7.07 -11.94
C SER A 90 7.83 7.19 -13.32
N GLY A 91 8.63 7.26 -14.37
CA GLY A 91 8.17 7.40 -15.76
C GLY A 91 7.73 8.82 -16.16
N LYS A 92 7.84 9.79 -15.27
CA LYS A 92 7.49 11.20 -15.55
C LYS A 92 8.74 12.05 -15.70
N LYS A 93 8.58 13.24 -16.28
CA LYS A 93 9.61 14.28 -16.23
C LYS A 93 9.73 14.86 -14.83
N ASN A 94 10.89 15.43 -14.51
CA ASN A 94 11.11 16.14 -13.26
C ASN A 94 10.09 17.26 -13.05
N ASN A 95 9.70 17.53 -11.81
CA ASN A 95 8.75 18.57 -11.44
C ASN A 95 9.08 19.17 -10.06
N ASP A 96 8.46 20.30 -9.74
CA ASP A 96 8.70 21.06 -8.51
C ASP A 96 8.41 20.25 -7.24
N ASP A 97 7.41 19.38 -7.24
CA ASP A 97 7.08 18.52 -6.08
C ASP A 97 8.23 17.56 -5.74
N LEU A 98 8.85 16.96 -6.77
CA LEU A 98 9.98 16.08 -6.59
C LEU A 98 11.20 16.86 -6.10
N ASP A 99 11.44 18.04 -6.65
CA ASP A 99 12.54 18.90 -6.23
C ASP A 99 12.34 19.41 -4.80
N ASN A 100 11.14 19.79 -4.41
CA ASN A 100 10.80 20.13 -3.03
C ASN A 100 11.06 18.95 -2.06
N THR A 101 10.75 17.73 -2.48
CA THR A 101 11.05 16.52 -1.69
C THR A 101 12.56 16.33 -1.52
N ARG A 102 13.33 16.51 -2.58
CA ARG A 102 14.80 16.47 -2.54
C ARG A 102 15.38 17.52 -1.59
N ILE A 103 14.84 18.74 -1.64
CA ILE A 103 15.25 19.83 -0.75
C ILE A 103 14.98 19.48 0.72
N LYS A 104 13.80 18.94 1.05
CA LYS A 104 13.49 18.49 2.42
C LYS A 104 14.46 17.43 2.91
N GLN A 105 14.79 16.45 2.07
CA GLN A 105 15.76 15.40 2.41
C GLN A 105 17.19 15.96 2.61
N ILE A 106 17.61 16.92 1.79
CA ILE A 106 18.90 17.63 1.94
C ILE A 106 18.93 18.38 3.28
N ASN A 107 17.83 19.02 3.65
CA ASN A 107 17.72 19.79 4.90
C ASN A 107 17.54 18.90 6.15
N GLY A 108 17.72 17.58 6.02
CA GLY A 108 17.79 16.64 7.15
C GLY A 108 16.49 15.91 7.47
N ASP A 109 15.45 16.02 6.66
CA ASP A 109 14.27 15.18 6.80
C ASP A 109 14.52 13.80 6.19
N PHE A 110 14.95 12.87 7.03
CA PHE A 110 15.29 11.51 6.63
C PHE A 110 14.10 10.65 6.23
N PHE A 111 12.88 11.03 6.62
CA PHE A 111 11.69 10.18 6.50
C PHE A 111 10.69 10.66 5.46
N VAL A 112 10.89 11.84 4.86
CA VAL A 112 10.05 12.28 3.74
C VAL A 112 10.29 11.38 2.52
N ARG A 113 9.21 10.88 1.92
CA ARG A 113 9.26 9.93 0.80
C ARG A 113 9.20 10.63 -0.54
N PHE A 114 9.84 10.03 -1.54
CA PHE A 114 9.59 10.36 -2.93
C PHE A 114 8.22 9.83 -3.34
N GLY A 115 7.34 10.76 -3.76
CA GLY A 115 6.05 10.40 -4.35
C GLY A 115 5.23 9.39 -3.55
N GLU A 116 5.06 9.60 -2.25
CA GLU A 116 4.22 8.83 -1.32
C GLU A 116 4.72 7.41 -1.04
N TYR A 117 4.97 6.59 -2.06
CA TYR A 117 5.41 5.19 -1.92
C TYR A 117 6.83 4.91 -2.45
N GLY A 118 7.56 5.94 -2.83
CA GLY A 118 8.98 5.83 -3.14
C GLY A 118 9.84 5.71 -1.87
N GLU A 119 11.14 5.59 -2.06
CA GLU A 119 12.08 5.51 -0.94
C GLU A 119 12.23 6.86 -0.23
N ASN A 120 12.54 6.83 1.06
CA ASN A 120 13.03 7.98 1.79
C ASN A 120 14.55 7.92 1.97
N LYS A 121 15.15 9.03 2.41
CA LYS A 121 16.60 9.11 2.60
C LYS A 121 17.14 8.07 3.57
N PHE A 122 16.42 7.78 4.66
CA PHE A 122 16.84 6.79 5.65
C PHE A 122 16.93 5.38 5.04
N GLU A 123 15.98 4.99 4.20
CA GLU A 123 15.98 3.69 3.52
C GLU A 123 17.12 3.58 2.51
N ILE A 124 17.31 4.61 1.68
CA ILE A 124 18.38 4.66 0.68
C ILE A 124 19.75 4.51 1.38
N GLU A 125 20.02 5.35 2.38
CA GLU A 125 21.30 5.34 3.07
C GLU A 125 21.51 4.06 3.87
N SER A 126 20.45 3.47 4.46
CA SER A 126 20.54 2.19 5.19
C SER A 126 20.98 1.05 4.27
N ARG A 127 20.30 0.85 3.11
CA ARG A 127 20.67 -0.23 2.19
C ARG A 127 22.08 -0.05 1.59
N LEU A 128 22.47 1.19 1.34
CA LEU A 128 23.82 1.47 0.84
C LEU A 128 24.91 1.27 1.91
N CYS A 129 24.62 1.62 3.17
CA CYS A 129 25.52 1.31 4.29
C CYS A 129 25.69 -0.20 4.49
N GLU A 130 24.62 -0.98 4.38
CA GLU A 130 24.68 -2.44 4.44
C GLU A 130 25.55 -3.00 3.31
N PHE A 131 25.31 -2.56 2.08
CA PHE A 131 26.12 -2.96 0.93
C PHE A 131 27.61 -2.62 1.10
N LEU A 132 27.92 -1.36 1.43
CA LEU A 132 29.30 -0.91 1.60
C LEU A 132 30.01 -1.62 2.77
N ASN A 133 29.29 -1.94 3.84
CA ASN A 133 29.81 -2.71 4.96
C ASN A 133 30.16 -4.15 4.54
N ASP A 134 29.33 -4.77 3.68
CA ASP A 134 29.61 -6.10 3.13
C ASP A 134 30.79 -6.05 2.14
N VAL A 135 30.89 -5.01 1.32
CA VAL A 135 32.08 -4.78 0.47
C VAL A 135 33.33 -4.71 1.33
N TYR A 136 33.29 -3.94 2.42
CA TYR A 136 34.41 -3.81 3.34
C TYR A 136 34.80 -5.13 4.01
N LYS A 137 33.83 -5.92 4.45
CA LYS A 137 34.07 -7.17 5.20
C LYS A 137 34.53 -8.34 4.32
N ASN A 138 34.02 -8.39 3.08
CA ASN A 138 34.18 -9.54 2.20
C ASN A 138 35.33 -9.39 1.18
N ASN A 139 36.10 -8.30 1.27
CA ASN A 139 37.22 -8.03 0.36
C ASN A 139 38.46 -7.57 1.14
N PHE A 140 39.62 -7.85 0.58
CA PHE A 140 40.91 -7.41 1.16
C PHE A 140 41.17 -5.93 0.89
N LYS A 141 42.02 -5.31 1.70
CA LYS A 141 42.35 -3.88 1.59
C LYS A 141 43.01 -3.52 0.25
N GLU A 142 43.71 -4.47 -0.35
CA GLU A 142 44.44 -4.34 -1.60
C GLU A 142 43.52 -4.49 -2.84
N ASN A 143 42.28 -4.97 -2.66
CA ASN A 143 41.40 -5.25 -3.78
C ASN A 143 40.95 -3.96 -4.47
N THR A 144 40.75 -4.06 -5.79
CA THR A 144 40.09 -3.08 -6.63
C THR A 144 38.70 -3.56 -6.98
N ILE A 145 37.71 -2.82 -6.53
CA ILE A 145 36.27 -3.16 -6.65
C ILE A 145 35.63 -2.19 -7.63
N LEU A 146 34.99 -2.72 -8.66
CA LEU A 146 34.16 -1.95 -9.59
C LEU A 146 32.70 -2.04 -9.21
N ILE A 147 32.00 -0.90 -9.15
CA ILE A 147 30.58 -0.79 -8.86
C ILE A 147 29.88 -0.10 -10.04
N VAL A 148 29.05 -0.87 -10.76
CA VAL A 148 28.26 -0.39 -11.90
C VAL A 148 26.85 -0.06 -11.42
N SER A 149 26.48 1.23 -11.40
CA SER A 149 25.24 1.68 -10.82
C SER A 149 24.73 2.98 -11.48
N HIS A 150 23.94 3.76 -10.76
CA HIS A 150 23.20 4.94 -11.20
C HIS A 150 23.78 6.21 -10.59
N GLY A 151 23.56 7.35 -11.24
CA GLY A 151 24.14 8.62 -10.82
C GLY A 151 23.79 9.03 -9.39
N SER A 152 22.51 8.90 -9.00
CA SER A 152 22.06 9.25 -7.64
C SER A 152 22.66 8.32 -6.60
N ILE A 153 22.68 7.02 -6.86
CA ILE A 153 23.18 5.99 -5.94
C ILE A 153 24.70 6.15 -5.72
N ILE A 154 25.45 6.37 -6.79
CA ILE A 154 26.88 6.65 -6.70
C ILE A 154 27.13 7.91 -5.86
N SER A 155 26.33 8.97 -6.06
CA SER A 155 26.45 10.20 -5.27
C SER A 155 26.16 9.98 -3.78
N TYR A 156 25.20 9.10 -3.43
CA TYR A 156 24.95 8.72 -2.04
C TYR A 156 26.12 7.92 -1.44
N MET A 157 26.65 6.91 -2.17
CA MET A 157 27.80 6.13 -1.69
C MET A 157 29.04 7.00 -1.46
N LYS A 158 29.31 7.94 -2.37
CA LYS A 158 30.41 8.90 -2.23
C LYS A 158 30.26 9.76 -0.98
N ARG A 159 29.04 10.26 -0.69
CA ARG A 159 28.75 11.02 0.55
C ARG A 159 28.95 10.19 1.81
N ILE A 160 28.44 8.95 1.83
CA ILE A 160 28.58 8.02 2.96
C ILE A 160 30.06 7.76 3.27
N LEU A 161 30.88 7.64 2.24
CA LEU A 161 32.34 7.42 2.35
C LEU A 161 33.17 8.72 2.46
N ASN A 162 32.51 9.87 2.51
CA ASN A 162 33.16 11.20 2.53
C ASN A 162 34.16 11.40 1.36
N LEU A 163 33.81 10.87 0.18
CA LEU A 163 34.58 11.06 -1.04
C LEU A 163 34.16 12.35 -1.74
N LYS A 164 35.02 12.86 -2.64
CA LYS A 164 34.70 14.04 -3.45
C LYS A 164 33.39 13.83 -4.22
N THR A 165 32.42 14.68 -3.97
CA THR A 165 31.11 14.62 -4.62
C THR A 165 31.14 15.44 -5.91
N SER A 166 31.17 14.75 -7.05
CA SER A 166 30.94 15.28 -8.38
C SER A 166 29.80 14.49 -9.01
N HIS A 167 29.07 15.09 -9.93
CA HIS A 167 28.09 14.36 -10.71
C HIS A 167 28.78 13.56 -11.81
N ILE A 168 28.66 12.23 -11.79
CA ILE A 168 29.21 11.36 -12.83
C ILE A 168 28.27 11.38 -14.03
N LYS A 169 28.76 11.75 -15.21
CA LYS A 169 27.99 11.67 -16.46
C LYS A 169 27.74 10.20 -16.84
N THR A 170 26.71 9.95 -17.63
CA THR A 170 26.41 8.60 -18.14
C THR A 170 27.59 8.01 -18.89
N GLY A 171 27.89 6.73 -18.63
CA GLY A 171 29.01 6.01 -19.23
C GLY A 171 30.39 6.41 -18.74
N LYS A 172 30.53 7.31 -17.78
CA LYS A 172 31.83 7.73 -17.22
C LYS A 172 32.11 7.06 -15.88
N LEU A 173 33.37 6.96 -15.53
CA LEU A 173 33.88 6.35 -14.30
C LEU A 173 34.62 7.36 -13.42
N GLU A 174 34.71 7.06 -12.14
CA GLU A 174 35.57 7.72 -11.17
C GLU A 174 36.25 6.67 -10.30
N GLU A 175 37.57 6.82 -10.11
CA GLU A 175 38.40 5.94 -9.29
C GLU A 175 38.83 6.62 -8.00
N PHE A 176 38.77 5.87 -6.90
CA PHE A 176 39.21 6.30 -5.58
C PHE A 176 40.18 5.24 -5.03
N ILE A 177 41.44 5.65 -4.82
CA ILE A 177 42.49 4.78 -4.34
C ILE A 177 42.58 4.86 -2.81
N ASN A 178 42.81 3.71 -2.16
CA ASN A 178 42.96 3.60 -0.70
C ASN A 178 41.79 4.23 0.10
N VAL A 179 40.56 3.92 -0.31
CA VAL A 179 39.35 4.46 0.36
C VAL A 179 39.36 4.10 1.85
N ASP A 180 39.19 5.13 2.68
CA ASP A 180 38.93 4.98 4.11
C ASP A 180 37.45 4.68 4.38
N PHE A 181 37.18 3.61 5.11
CA PHE A 181 35.82 3.23 5.50
C PHE A 181 35.38 3.73 6.90
N ALA A 182 36.22 4.47 7.60
CA ALA A 182 35.84 5.07 8.89
C ALA A 182 34.61 5.99 8.79
N PRO A 183 34.42 6.80 7.72
CA PRO A 183 33.20 7.57 7.52
C PRO A 183 31.92 6.71 7.44
N LEU A 184 31.97 5.53 6.79
CA LEU A 184 30.87 4.59 6.73
C LEU A 184 30.41 4.19 8.14
N PHE A 185 31.32 3.81 9.02
CA PHE A 185 30.96 3.40 10.38
C PHE A 185 30.36 4.53 11.20
N ASN A 186 30.84 5.76 11.01
CA ASN A 186 30.24 6.94 11.61
C ASN A 186 28.83 7.19 11.08
N HIS A 187 28.62 6.99 9.78
CA HIS A 187 27.30 7.15 9.14
C HIS A 187 26.31 6.08 9.63
N ILE A 188 26.73 4.83 9.79
CA ILE A 188 25.92 3.76 10.39
C ILE A 188 25.49 4.14 11.83
N LYS A 189 26.39 4.70 12.64
CA LYS A 189 26.05 5.18 14.00
C LYS A 189 25.04 6.33 13.95
N LEU A 190 25.19 7.26 13.01
CA LEU A 190 24.24 8.36 12.78
C LEU A 190 22.84 7.81 12.46
N LEU A 191 22.71 6.88 11.50
CA LEU A 191 21.42 6.27 11.14
C LEU A 191 20.77 5.55 12.32
N LYS A 192 21.55 4.81 13.12
CA LYS A 192 21.04 4.20 14.37
C LYS A 192 20.49 5.25 15.34
N THR A 193 21.18 6.36 15.48
CA THR A 193 20.74 7.46 16.36
C THR A 193 19.42 8.08 15.87
N ILE A 194 19.33 8.35 14.57
CA ILE A 194 18.13 8.89 13.91
C ILE A 194 16.94 7.93 14.09
N LYS A 195 17.15 6.64 13.83
CA LYS A 195 16.14 5.59 14.06
C LYS A 195 15.66 5.57 15.50
N ASN A 196 16.57 5.53 16.46
CA ASN A 196 16.23 5.48 17.88
C ASN A 196 15.45 6.73 18.35
N LYS A 197 15.84 7.91 17.86
CA LYS A 197 15.12 9.17 18.15
C LYS A 197 13.68 9.12 17.64
N LYS A 198 13.47 8.64 16.41
CA LYS A 198 12.14 8.47 15.82
C LYS A 198 11.30 7.47 16.60
N ILE A 199 11.87 6.29 16.90
CA ILE A 199 11.20 5.24 17.69
C ILE A 199 10.79 5.80 19.07
N LYS A 200 11.68 6.52 19.77
CA LYS A 200 11.38 7.11 21.08
C LYS A 200 10.19 8.07 20.99
N LYS A 201 10.15 8.94 19.99
CA LYS A 201 9.05 9.88 19.78
C LYS A 201 7.71 9.16 19.62
N VAL A 202 7.64 8.16 18.73
CA VAL A 202 6.40 7.40 18.50
C VAL A 202 5.98 6.62 19.74
N ILE A 203 6.93 6.03 20.49
CA ILE A 203 6.61 5.35 21.76
C ILE A 203 5.98 6.33 22.76
N GLN A 204 6.52 7.54 22.91
CA GLN A 204 5.94 8.55 23.79
C GLN A 204 4.50 8.92 23.37
N GLU A 205 4.24 9.02 22.07
CA GLU A 205 2.89 9.24 21.55
C GLU A 205 1.94 8.08 21.89
N ILE A 206 2.38 6.83 21.71
CA ILE A 206 1.59 5.65 22.07
C ILE A 206 1.35 5.57 23.59
N GLU A 207 2.36 5.84 24.42
CA GLU A 207 2.23 5.83 25.88
C GLU A 207 1.23 6.88 26.38
N SER A 208 1.09 7.99 25.67
CA SER A 208 0.12 9.06 25.99
C SER A 208 -1.34 8.72 25.63
N LEU A 209 -1.61 7.58 24.96
CA LEU A 209 -2.97 7.16 24.64
C LEU A 209 -3.77 6.87 25.90
N ASN A 210 -5.04 7.27 25.93
CA ASN A 210 -6.00 6.84 26.94
C ASN A 210 -6.60 5.48 26.55
N SER A 211 -5.80 4.43 26.58
CA SER A 211 -6.18 3.08 26.16
C SER A 211 -5.48 2.02 27.01
N SER A 212 -5.89 0.76 26.85
CA SER A 212 -5.34 -0.34 27.64
C SER A 212 -3.82 -0.50 27.48
N ASN A 213 -3.14 -0.92 28.55
CA ASN A 213 -1.71 -1.25 28.49
C ASN A 213 -1.42 -2.38 27.50
N SER A 214 -2.39 -3.24 27.24
CA SER A 214 -2.29 -4.31 26.24
C SER A 214 -2.18 -3.72 24.83
N LEU A 215 -3.09 -2.80 24.46
CA LEU A 215 -3.06 -2.13 23.16
C LEU A 215 -1.76 -1.34 22.98
N LYS A 216 -1.34 -0.56 23.97
CA LYS A 216 -0.08 0.19 23.90
C LYS A 216 1.13 -0.72 23.63
N ARG A 217 1.25 -1.86 24.35
CA ARG A 217 2.33 -2.82 24.12
C ARG A 217 2.32 -3.42 22.71
N ARG A 218 1.14 -3.74 22.17
CA ARG A 218 0.98 -4.26 20.80
C ARG A 218 1.43 -3.24 19.77
N LEU A 219 1.01 -1.99 19.90
CA LEU A 219 1.40 -0.89 19.01
C LEU A 219 2.91 -0.64 19.03
N ILE A 220 3.52 -0.60 20.21
CA ILE A 220 4.97 -0.44 20.35
C ILE A 220 5.71 -1.60 19.68
N LYS A 221 5.24 -2.84 19.88
CA LYS A 221 5.84 -4.03 19.24
C LYS A 221 5.73 -3.98 17.73
N MET A 222 4.55 -3.66 17.21
CA MET A 222 4.30 -3.49 15.78
C MET A 222 5.24 -2.44 15.19
N PHE A 223 5.24 -1.23 15.75
CA PHE A 223 6.07 -0.14 15.25
C PHE A 223 7.56 -0.47 15.24
N LYS A 224 8.10 -1.06 16.32
CA LYS A 224 9.51 -1.46 16.38
C LYS A 224 9.89 -2.49 15.32
N LYS A 225 8.99 -3.45 15.05
CA LYS A 225 9.21 -4.52 14.08
C LYS A 225 9.10 -4.02 12.64
N GLU A 226 8.11 -3.18 12.38
CA GLU A 226 7.72 -2.77 11.03
C GLU A 226 8.25 -1.37 10.65
N PHE A 227 9.25 -0.87 11.37
CA PHE A 227 9.77 0.51 11.22
C PHE A 227 10.13 0.91 9.78
N ASN A 228 10.58 -0.03 8.97
CA ASN A 228 10.96 0.19 7.56
C ASN A 228 9.92 -0.37 6.58
N ASN A 229 8.76 -0.84 7.03
CA ASN A 229 7.73 -1.37 6.16
C ASN A 229 6.96 -0.24 5.50
N LEU A 230 6.82 -0.28 4.17
CA LEU A 230 6.15 0.73 3.36
C LEU A 230 4.67 0.94 3.73
N GLU A 231 3.99 -0.09 4.25
CA GLU A 231 2.60 0.02 4.71
C GLU A 231 2.45 0.86 5.99
N PHE A 232 3.54 1.03 6.77
CA PHE A 232 3.55 1.77 8.02
C PHE A 232 4.31 3.10 7.89
N THR A 233 3.81 3.98 7.03
CA THR A 233 4.36 5.32 6.84
C THR A 233 4.16 6.19 8.08
N ASP A 234 4.88 7.31 8.16
CA ASP A 234 4.64 8.32 9.19
C ASP A 234 3.21 8.86 9.14
N GLU A 235 2.65 8.98 7.95
CA GLU A 235 1.27 9.39 7.74
C GLU A 235 0.30 8.35 8.32
N TYR A 236 0.53 7.05 8.04
CA TYR A 236 -0.24 5.98 8.65
C TYR A 236 -0.24 6.09 10.17
N PHE A 237 0.96 6.08 10.80
CA PHE A 237 1.06 6.13 12.27
C PHE A 237 0.44 7.38 12.85
N SER A 238 0.70 8.55 12.29
CA SER A 238 0.15 9.81 12.77
C SER A 238 -1.39 9.81 12.74
N ASN A 239 -1.97 9.40 11.63
CA ASN A 239 -3.42 9.37 11.48
C ASN A 239 -4.07 8.23 12.29
N PHE A 240 -3.48 7.03 12.32
CA PHE A 240 -3.96 5.92 13.13
C PHE A 240 -3.96 6.27 14.64
N ILE A 241 -2.86 6.82 15.14
CA ILE A 241 -2.75 7.29 16.54
C ILE A 241 -3.72 8.44 16.80
N SER A 242 -3.90 9.37 15.85
CA SER A 242 -4.91 10.42 15.94
C SER A 242 -6.32 9.82 16.04
N GLY A 243 -6.64 8.82 15.23
CA GLY A 243 -7.91 8.09 15.30
C GLY A 243 -8.10 7.39 16.66
N LEU A 244 -7.05 6.83 17.25
CA LEU A 244 -7.11 6.23 18.60
C LEU A 244 -7.26 7.27 19.73
N LYS A 245 -6.82 8.51 19.51
CA LYS A 245 -6.90 9.61 20.49
C LYS A 245 -8.23 10.36 20.43
N THR A 246 -9.00 10.19 19.38
CA THR A 246 -10.21 10.98 19.20
C THR A 246 -11.19 10.81 20.35
N LYS A 247 -11.77 11.92 20.78
CA LYS A 247 -12.89 11.98 21.72
C LYS A 247 -14.23 12.24 21.01
N SER A 248 -14.17 12.43 19.69
CA SER A 248 -15.36 12.69 18.88
C SER A 248 -16.15 11.42 18.59
N LEU A 249 -15.52 10.21 18.71
CA LEU A 249 -16.20 8.93 18.62
C LEU A 249 -17.02 8.72 19.90
N LYS A 250 -18.32 8.91 19.80
CA LYS A 250 -19.25 8.87 20.94
C LYS A 250 -20.37 7.90 20.68
N GLN A 251 -20.68 7.11 21.71
CA GLN A 251 -21.90 6.30 21.72
C GLN A 251 -23.09 7.21 22.00
N ILE A 252 -24.04 7.24 21.06
CA ILE A 252 -25.28 8.04 21.16
C ILE A 252 -26.38 7.22 21.83
N LYS A 253 -26.46 5.92 21.49
CA LYS A 253 -27.38 4.98 22.09
C LYS A 253 -26.68 3.64 22.29
N SER A 254 -26.71 3.14 23.51
CA SER A 254 -26.24 1.80 23.87
C SER A 254 -27.38 0.80 23.76
N THR A 255 -27.06 -0.41 23.35
CA THR A 255 -27.97 -1.57 23.39
C THR A 255 -27.16 -2.76 23.88
N GLU A 256 -27.76 -3.59 24.72
CA GLU A 256 -27.15 -4.88 25.09
C GLU A 256 -27.20 -5.80 23.88
N PHE A 257 -26.11 -6.52 23.66
CA PHE A 257 -25.96 -7.44 22.55
C PHE A 257 -26.18 -8.88 23.02
N ASP A 258 -26.91 -9.63 22.23
CA ASP A 258 -27.00 -11.09 22.36
C ASP A 258 -25.65 -11.72 22.00
N ASN A 259 -25.46 -12.99 22.41
CA ASN A 259 -24.37 -13.79 21.88
C ASN A 259 -24.50 -13.90 20.37
N GLY A 260 -23.40 -13.67 19.65
CA GLY A 260 -23.38 -13.76 18.21
C GLY A 260 -22.37 -12.81 17.56
N ILE A 261 -22.54 -12.63 16.26
CA ILE A 261 -21.68 -11.76 15.46
C ILE A 261 -22.11 -10.30 15.66
N ILE A 262 -21.13 -9.42 15.93
CA ILE A 262 -21.32 -7.98 15.97
C ILE A 262 -20.91 -7.40 14.63
N LEU A 263 -21.85 -6.83 13.88
CA LEU A 263 -21.55 -6.12 12.65
C LEU A 263 -21.18 -4.68 12.97
N ILE A 264 -20.07 -4.19 12.40
CA ILE A 264 -19.58 -2.82 12.54
C ILE A 264 -19.58 -2.16 11.16
N CYS A 265 -20.29 -1.03 11.03
CA CYS A 265 -20.32 -0.21 9.82
C CYS A 265 -20.13 1.26 10.17
N PHE A 266 -19.20 1.91 9.47
CA PHE A 266 -19.08 3.36 9.43
C PHE A 266 -19.76 3.86 8.16
N TYR A 267 -20.66 4.84 8.27
CA TYR A 267 -21.43 5.32 7.14
C TYR A 267 -21.48 6.84 7.06
N ASN A 268 -21.71 7.32 5.86
CA ASN A 268 -21.98 8.72 5.54
C ASN A 268 -22.83 8.77 4.27
N ASP A 269 -24.01 9.40 4.36
CA ASP A 269 -24.93 9.64 3.24
C ASP A 269 -25.17 8.41 2.34
N PHE A 270 -25.96 7.42 2.83
CA PHE A 270 -26.30 6.22 2.05
C PHE A 270 -27.80 5.83 2.12
N GLU A 271 -28.68 6.83 2.31
CA GLU A 271 -30.12 6.59 2.49
C GLU A 271 -30.74 5.71 1.39
N ASN A 272 -30.28 5.87 0.15
CA ASN A 272 -30.77 5.10 -0.99
C ASN A 272 -30.44 3.60 -0.90
N PHE A 273 -29.39 3.22 -0.17
CA PHE A 273 -28.96 1.82 -0.03
C PHE A 273 -29.23 1.24 1.36
N ALA A 274 -29.52 2.06 2.35
CA ALA A 274 -29.63 1.67 3.76
C ALA A 274 -30.61 0.53 4.02
N ASN A 275 -31.80 0.56 3.41
CA ASN A 275 -32.81 -0.51 3.56
C ASN A 275 -32.31 -1.84 2.96
N LYS A 276 -31.76 -1.84 1.76
CA LYS A 276 -31.22 -3.05 1.11
C LYS A 276 -30.07 -3.63 1.93
N TRP A 277 -29.18 -2.76 2.40
CA TRP A 277 -28.02 -3.12 3.20
C TRP A 277 -28.42 -3.79 4.52
N ILE A 278 -29.23 -3.15 5.35
CA ILE A 278 -29.58 -3.69 6.68
C ILE A 278 -30.42 -4.98 6.58
N ASN A 279 -31.37 -5.04 5.63
CA ASN A 279 -32.18 -6.24 5.41
C ASN A 279 -31.32 -7.44 4.97
N HIS A 280 -30.30 -7.21 4.14
CA HIS A 280 -29.36 -8.26 3.75
C HIS A 280 -28.68 -8.88 4.99
N TYR A 281 -28.16 -8.05 5.89
CA TYR A 281 -27.47 -8.54 7.09
C TYR A 281 -28.41 -9.20 8.10
N ILE A 282 -29.63 -8.71 8.25
CA ILE A 282 -30.67 -9.38 9.05
C ILE A 282 -30.97 -10.76 8.46
N ASN A 283 -31.12 -10.87 7.16
CA ASN A 283 -31.45 -12.13 6.47
C ASN A 283 -30.35 -13.19 6.63
N ILE A 284 -29.08 -12.81 6.69
CA ILE A 284 -27.97 -13.74 6.97
C ILE A 284 -27.72 -13.98 8.47
N GLY A 285 -28.61 -13.46 9.34
CA GLY A 285 -28.65 -13.77 10.78
C GLY A 285 -27.92 -12.80 11.69
N ILE A 286 -27.51 -11.64 11.22
CA ILE A 286 -26.90 -10.62 12.09
C ILE A 286 -27.99 -9.99 12.95
N LYS A 287 -27.78 -10.01 14.26
CA LYS A 287 -28.68 -9.43 15.27
C LYS A 287 -28.08 -8.21 15.96
N ASN A 288 -26.76 -8.08 16.01
CA ASN A 288 -26.07 -7.03 16.74
C ASN A 288 -25.33 -6.09 15.77
N PHE A 289 -25.67 -4.81 15.81
CA PHE A 289 -25.13 -3.79 14.92
C PHE A 289 -24.49 -2.65 15.71
N VAL A 290 -23.27 -2.29 15.37
CA VAL A 290 -22.59 -1.07 15.76
C VAL A 290 -22.54 -0.16 14.53
N LEU A 291 -23.38 0.85 14.50
CA LEU A 291 -23.54 1.77 13.38
C LEU A 291 -22.94 3.13 13.76
N VAL A 292 -21.93 3.55 13.03
CA VAL A 292 -21.17 4.77 13.32
C VAL A 292 -21.42 5.79 12.21
N ASP A 293 -22.20 6.81 12.53
CA ASP A 293 -22.48 7.94 11.64
C ASP A 293 -21.27 8.88 11.56
N ASN A 294 -20.73 9.08 10.37
CA ASN A 294 -19.66 10.05 10.10
C ASN A 294 -20.23 11.30 9.41
N ASN A 295 -21.06 12.05 10.14
CA ASN A 295 -21.68 13.31 9.69
C ASN A 295 -22.58 13.19 8.46
N SER A 296 -23.49 12.19 8.46
CA SER A 296 -24.52 12.12 7.43
C SER A 296 -25.43 13.35 7.46
N THR A 297 -25.82 13.80 6.28
CA THR A 297 -26.73 14.92 6.05
C THR A 297 -28.07 14.49 5.48
N ASP A 298 -28.18 13.23 5.06
CA ASP A 298 -29.37 12.57 4.53
C ASP A 298 -30.18 11.84 5.63
N ASN A 299 -31.18 11.05 5.23
CA ASN A 299 -32.04 10.30 6.15
C ASN A 299 -31.48 8.93 6.57
N SER A 300 -30.23 8.60 6.27
CA SER A 300 -29.63 7.28 6.57
C SER A 300 -29.86 6.84 8.02
N THR A 301 -29.56 7.71 8.98
CA THR A 301 -29.72 7.40 10.42
C THR A 301 -31.19 7.15 10.80
N GLU A 302 -32.13 7.93 10.27
CA GLU A 302 -33.56 7.77 10.57
C GLU A 302 -34.13 6.49 9.96
N ILE A 303 -33.62 6.09 8.78
CA ILE A 303 -33.99 4.79 8.18
C ILE A 303 -33.50 3.66 9.09
N LEU A 304 -32.25 3.67 9.52
CA LEU A 304 -31.65 2.62 10.35
C LEU A 304 -32.30 2.52 11.74
N LYS A 305 -32.77 3.63 12.32
CA LYS A 305 -33.49 3.64 13.61
C LYS A 305 -34.75 2.82 13.58
N LYS A 306 -35.43 2.70 12.45
CA LYS A 306 -36.70 1.91 12.32
C LYS A 306 -36.48 0.41 12.60
N TYR A 307 -35.25 -0.08 12.41
CA TYR A 307 -34.91 -1.49 12.61
C TYR A 307 -34.58 -1.85 14.07
N GLN A 308 -34.53 -0.88 15.00
CA GLN A 308 -34.29 -1.14 16.42
C GLN A 308 -35.34 -2.01 17.11
N GLU A 309 -36.54 -2.13 16.54
CA GLU A 309 -37.58 -3.03 17.03
C GLU A 309 -37.34 -4.49 16.63
N ILE A 310 -36.42 -4.72 15.66
CA ILE A 310 -36.18 -6.04 15.07
C ILE A 310 -34.79 -6.57 15.49
N VAL A 311 -33.80 -5.69 15.60
CA VAL A 311 -32.40 -6.04 15.89
C VAL A 311 -31.76 -5.07 16.89
N ASN A 312 -30.71 -5.51 17.53
CA ASN A 312 -29.95 -4.73 18.51
C ASN A 312 -29.01 -3.75 17.80
N ILE A 313 -29.27 -2.46 17.86
CA ILE A 313 -28.45 -1.44 17.24
C ILE A 313 -27.86 -0.50 18.29
N SER A 314 -26.54 -0.46 18.38
CA SER A 314 -25.81 0.56 19.10
C SER A 314 -25.38 1.66 18.12
N PHE A 315 -25.91 2.88 18.31
CA PHE A 315 -25.58 4.02 17.48
C PHE A 315 -24.40 4.79 18.06
N TRP A 316 -23.45 5.08 17.21
CA TRP A 316 -22.29 5.92 17.48
C TRP A 316 -22.21 7.07 16.48
N LYS A 317 -21.51 8.12 16.84
CA LYS A 317 -21.22 9.25 15.97
C LYS A 317 -19.75 9.59 16.04
N ILE A 318 -19.17 9.99 14.91
CA ILE A 318 -17.85 10.57 14.80
C ILE A 318 -17.93 11.90 14.05
N ASP A 319 -17.51 12.96 14.71
CA ASP A 319 -17.55 14.32 14.18
C ASP A 319 -16.15 14.78 13.77
N GLU A 320 -15.55 14.02 12.85
CA GLU A 320 -14.25 14.32 12.25
C GLU A 320 -14.28 14.03 10.75
N GLN A 321 -13.47 14.78 10.01
CA GLN A 321 -13.29 14.50 8.59
C GLN A 321 -12.72 13.10 8.40
N TYR A 322 -13.32 12.35 7.47
CA TYR A 322 -12.87 11.02 7.08
C TYR A 322 -11.41 11.03 6.64
N ASN A 323 -10.67 10.04 7.10
CA ASN A 323 -9.35 9.65 6.62
C ASN A 323 -9.20 8.15 6.83
N CYS A 324 -8.78 7.42 5.82
CA CYS A 324 -8.73 5.95 5.85
C CYS A 324 -7.88 5.38 7.01
N TYR A 325 -6.79 6.03 7.37
CA TYR A 325 -5.95 5.59 8.49
C TYR A 325 -6.53 5.97 9.85
N LYS A 326 -7.18 7.15 9.97
CA LYS A 326 -7.93 7.51 11.19
C LYS A 326 -9.07 6.53 11.44
N MET A 327 -9.80 6.14 10.39
CA MET A 327 -10.89 5.17 10.48
C MET A 327 -10.41 3.83 11.05
N CYS A 328 -9.21 3.36 10.69
CA CYS A 328 -8.61 2.18 11.32
C CYS A 328 -8.44 2.35 12.84
N GLY A 329 -8.05 3.54 13.29
CA GLY A 329 -7.98 3.87 14.72
C GLY A 329 -9.36 3.90 15.39
N TRP A 330 -10.39 4.41 14.70
CA TRP A 330 -11.78 4.38 15.20
C TRP A 330 -12.32 2.95 15.30
N LYS A 331 -12.14 2.13 14.25
CA LYS A 331 -12.50 0.70 14.26
C LYS A 331 -11.80 -0.04 15.42
N GLN A 332 -10.51 0.26 15.66
CA GLN A 332 -9.78 -0.34 16.78
C GLN A 332 -10.35 0.07 18.14
N GLN A 333 -10.79 1.34 18.32
CA GLN A 333 -11.45 1.76 19.57
C GLN A 333 -12.75 0.97 19.80
N ILE A 334 -13.56 0.74 18.78
CA ILE A 334 -14.79 -0.06 18.86
C ILE A 334 -14.46 -1.50 19.28
N PHE A 335 -13.41 -2.11 18.69
CA PHE A 335 -12.96 -3.46 19.09
C PHE A 335 -12.51 -3.54 20.55
N GLU A 336 -11.74 -2.54 21.02
CA GLU A 336 -11.32 -2.48 22.42
C GLU A 336 -12.51 -2.25 23.38
N TYR A 337 -13.53 -1.51 22.94
CA TYR A 337 -14.73 -1.22 23.72
C TYR A 337 -15.59 -2.48 23.95
N TYR A 338 -15.91 -3.20 22.86
CA TYR A 338 -16.73 -4.43 22.98
C TYR A 338 -15.93 -5.64 23.41
N GLY A 339 -14.60 -5.64 23.23
CA GLY A 339 -13.67 -6.55 23.90
C GLY A 339 -13.31 -7.84 23.16
N ILE A 340 -12.46 -8.60 23.82
CA ILE A 340 -11.87 -9.85 23.35
C ILE A 340 -12.88 -10.99 23.42
N GLY A 341 -12.78 -11.94 22.47
CA GLY A 341 -13.64 -13.12 22.38
C GLY A 341 -14.83 -12.95 21.48
N ASN A 342 -15.20 -11.72 21.14
CA ASN A 342 -16.31 -11.44 20.24
C ASN A 342 -15.95 -11.73 18.77
N LYS A 343 -16.96 -12.06 17.99
CA LYS A 343 -16.90 -12.23 16.53
C LYS A 343 -17.34 -10.93 15.89
N TYR A 344 -16.50 -10.32 15.07
CA TYR A 344 -16.80 -9.08 14.39
C TYR A 344 -16.91 -9.27 12.88
N LEU A 345 -17.94 -8.69 12.27
CA LEU A 345 -18.08 -8.51 10.84
C LEU A 345 -17.97 -7.02 10.53
N THR A 346 -16.89 -6.60 9.88
CA THR A 346 -16.65 -5.19 9.54
C THR A 346 -16.86 -4.99 8.05
N VAL A 347 -17.83 -4.18 7.68
CA VAL A 347 -18.23 -3.92 6.28
C VAL A 347 -18.47 -2.42 6.08
N ASP A 348 -18.29 -1.97 4.84
CA ASP A 348 -18.64 -0.61 4.48
C ASP A 348 -20.12 -0.49 4.10
N SER A 349 -20.66 0.73 4.08
CA SER A 349 -22.08 0.99 3.82
C SER A 349 -22.52 0.68 2.38
N ASP A 350 -21.58 0.43 1.48
CA ASP A 350 -21.81 0.05 0.08
C ASP A 350 -21.45 -1.43 -0.21
N GLU A 351 -21.28 -2.26 0.83
CA GLU A 351 -20.87 -3.66 0.70
C GLU A 351 -21.92 -4.62 1.24
N LEU A 352 -22.17 -5.72 0.51
CA LEU A 352 -22.97 -6.86 0.98
C LEU A 352 -22.09 -8.12 1.03
N PHE A 353 -21.96 -8.69 2.23
CA PHE A 353 -21.17 -9.90 2.46
C PHE A 353 -21.95 -11.16 2.07
N ILE A 354 -21.41 -11.97 1.16
CA ILE A 354 -22.02 -13.23 0.72
C ILE A 354 -21.04 -14.41 0.85
N TYR A 355 -21.58 -15.59 1.09
CA TYR A 355 -20.84 -16.85 1.26
C TYR A 355 -21.68 -18.02 0.71
N GLU A 356 -21.09 -19.18 0.58
CA GLU A 356 -21.78 -20.38 0.06
C GLU A 356 -23.03 -20.70 0.89
N GLY A 357 -24.19 -20.62 0.25
CA GLY A 357 -25.49 -20.88 0.88
C GLY A 357 -26.07 -19.71 1.66
N TYR A 358 -25.57 -18.48 1.52
CA TYR A 358 -26.01 -17.29 2.27
C TYR A 358 -27.52 -17.00 2.16
N LYS A 359 -28.20 -17.48 1.10
CA LYS A 359 -29.66 -17.33 0.93
C LYS A 359 -30.47 -18.28 1.84
N SER A 360 -29.86 -19.31 2.41
CA SER A 360 -30.55 -20.37 3.18
C SER A 360 -29.87 -20.75 4.48
N LYS A 361 -28.61 -20.34 4.70
CA LYS A 361 -27.83 -20.65 5.91
C LYS A 361 -27.46 -19.37 6.63
N GLN A 362 -27.58 -19.37 7.95
CA GLN A 362 -27.12 -18.25 8.77
C GLN A 362 -25.59 -18.20 8.80
N LEU A 363 -25.03 -16.98 8.85
CA LEU A 363 -23.58 -16.78 8.82
C LEU A 363 -22.89 -17.47 10.01
N GLU A 364 -23.49 -17.43 11.18
CA GLU A 364 -22.90 -18.05 12.37
C GLU A 364 -22.80 -19.57 12.24
N ASP A 365 -23.81 -20.22 11.66
CA ASP A 365 -23.81 -21.66 11.38
C ASP A 365 -22.71 -22.03 10.37
N PHE A 366 -22.56 -21.21 9.31
CA PHE A 366 -21.50 -21.39 8.31
C PHE A 366 -20.09 -21.31 8.93
N ILE A 367 -19.86 -20.31 9.78
CA ILE A 367 -18.56 -20.09 10.44
C ILE A 367 -18.26 -21.23 11.43
N ASN A 368 -19.24 -21.62 12.24
CA ASN A 368 -19.08 -22.65 13.25
C ASN A 368 -18.84 -24.03 12.61
N ALA A 369 -19.58 -24.38 11.54
CA ALA A 369 -19.39 -25.63 10.81
C ALA A 369 -17.99 -25.77 10.19
N LYS A 370 -17.44 -24.67 9.66
CA LYS A 370 -16.11 -24.62 9.06
C LYS A 370 -14.98 -24.28 10.06
N LYS A 371 -15.30 -23.98 11.31
CA LYS A 371 -14.36 -23.59 12.39
C LYS A 371 -13.47 -22.41 11.98
N ILE A 372 -14.06 -21.38 11.38
CA ILE A 372 -13.34 -20.23 10.81
C ILE A 372 -13.17 -19.14 11.88
N ASN A 373 -11.94 -18.63 12.01
CA ASN A 373 -11.64 -17.46 12.86
C ASN A 373 -11.45 -16.16 12.08
N TYR A 374 -11.04 -16.27 10.80
CA TYR A 374 -10.80 -15.12 9.92
C TYR A 374 -11.30 -15.46 8.53
N ILE A 375 -12.13 -14.60 7.94
CA ILE A 375 -12.61 -14.74 6.57
C ILE A 375 -11.94 -13.68 5.69
N LYS A 376 -11.35 -14.13 4.59
CA LYS A 376 -10.88 -13.28 3.50
C LYS A 376 -11.93 -13.28 2.40
N SER A 377 -12.29 -12.11 1.92
CA SER A 377 -13.26 -11.90 0.84
C SER A 377 -12.60 -11.22 -0.35
N LEU A 378 -13.08 -11.53 -1.55
CA LEU A 378 -12.86 -10.75 -2.75
C LEU A 378 -14.01 -9.76 -2.92
N MET A 379 -13.69 -8.49 -3.17
CA MET A 379 -14.67 -7.47 -3.53
C MET A 379 -15.01 -7.62 -5.01
N LEU A 380 -16.31 -7.77 -5.30
CA LEU A 380 -16.89 -7.80 -6.63
C LEU A 380 -17.69 -6.53 -6.84
N ASP A 381 -17.23 -5.66 -7.74
CA ASP A 381 -17.98 -4.46 -8.08
C ASP A 381 -19.27 -4.83 -8.79
N VAL A 382 -20.42 -4.44 -8.22
CA VAL A 382 -21.76 -4.70 -8.75
C VAL A 382 -22.20 -3.54 -9.63
N TYR A 383 -22.74 -3.84 -10.79
CA TYR A 383 -23.18 -2.85 -11.75
C TYR A 383 -24.47 -3.24 -12.45
N SER A 384 -25.10 -2.27 -13.13
CA SER A 384 -26.26 -2.46 -13.98
C SER A 384 -25.86 -2.69 -15.43
N SER A 385 -26.80 -3.15 -16.27
CA SER A 385 -26.64 -3.19 -17.72
C SER A 385 -26.74 -1.80 -18.38
N LYS A 386 -27.01 -0.75 -17.60
CA LYS A 386 -27.13 0.64 -18.04
C LYS A 386 -25.77 1.34 -18.00
N ARG A 387 -25.74 2.61 -18.35
CA ARG A 387 -24.56 3.48 -18.19
C ARG A 387 -24.23 3.66 -16.71
N LEU A 388 -22.96 4.04 -16.44
CA LEU A 388 -22.53 4.36 -15.08
C LEU A 388 -23.40 5.48 -14.50
N PHE A 389 -23.74 5.33 -13.20
CA PHE A 389 -24.59 6.24 -12.43
C PHE A 389 -26.06 6.33 -12.90
N GLU A 390 -26.50 5.48 -13.83
CA GLU A 390 -27.87 5.41 -14.30
C GLU A 390 -28.62 4.18 -13.76
N GLY A 391 -29.94 4.30 -13.72
CA GLY A 391 -30.85 3.23 -13.30
C GLY A 391 -31.35 3.38 -11.88
N ASN A 392 -31.95 2.31 -11.37
CA ASN A 392 -32.38 2.15 -10.00
C ASN A 392 -31.48 1.12 -9.30
N ILE A 393 -31.46 1.11 -8.00
CA ILE A 393 -30.63 0.18 -7.21
C ILE A 393 -30.93 -1.30 -7.51
N GLU A 394 -32.14 -1.59 -7.96
CA GLU A 394 -32.58 -2.94 -8.32
C GLU A 394 -32.01 -3.41 -9.67
N ASP A 395 -31.56 -2.48 -10.53
CA ASP A 395 -30.91 -2.81 -11.80
C ASP A 395 -29.48 -3.33 -11.59
N PHE A 396 -28.89 -3.09 -10.39
CA PHE A 396 -27.51 -3.48 -10.06
C PHE A 396 -27.47 -4.95 -9.67
N ASN A 397 -27.26 -5.80 -10.68
CA ASN A 397 -27.32 -7.26 -10.54
C ASN A 397 -26.22 -7.99 -11.34
N PHE A 398 -25.20 -7.32 -11.83
CA PHE A 398 -24.13 -7.93 -12.60
C PHE A 398 -22.77 -7.72 -11.94
N VAL A 399 -21.87 -8.72 -12.13
CA VAL A 399 -20.45 -8.67 -11.75
C VAL A 399 -19.62 -9.25 -12.89
N ASP A 400 -18.33 -8.91 -12.95
CA ASP A 400 -17.40 -9.50 -13.92
C ASP A 400 -17.09 -10.96 -13.55
N LYS A 401 -16.98 -11.84 -14.56
CA LYS A 401 -16.45 -13.21 -14.47
C LYS A 401 -15.09 -13.29 -15.14
N GLY A 402 -14.10 -13.91 -14.47
CA GLY A 402 -12.80 -14.22 -15.07
C GLY A 402 -11.85 -13.06 -15.31
N THR A 403 -12.15 -11.86 -14.80
CA THR A 403 -11.30 -10.66 -14.99
C THR A 403 -10.38 -10.37 -13.79
N TYR A 404 -10.50 -11.14 -12.73
CA TYR A 404 -9.74 -10.96 -11.49
C TYR A 404 -8.39 -11.67 -11.55
N LYS A 405 -7.39 -11.11 -10.88
CA LYS A 405 -6.01 -11.61 -10.85
C LYS A 405 -5.47 -11.60 -9.44
N ILE A 406 -4.55 -12.51 -9.16
CA ILE A 406 -3.85 -12.62 -7.88
C ILE A 406 -2.40 -12.21 -8.08
N ASN A 407 -1.88 -11.34 -7.21
CA ASN A 407 -0.46 -11.00 -7.15
C ASN A 407 0.13 -11.47 -5.82
N LEU A 408 1.12 -12.37 -5.90
CA LEU A 408 1.84 -12.93 -4.75
C LEU A 408 3.11 -12.13 -4.43
N ARG A 409 3.04 -10.81 -4.36
CA ARG A 409 4.23 -9.95 -4.15
C ARG A 409 4.84 -10.04 -2.75
N ALA A 410 4.09 -10.53 -1.77
CA ALA A 410 4.61 -10.69 -0.41
C ALA A 410 4.27 -12.07 0.15
N PRO A 411 5.17 -12.67 0.97
CA PRO A 411 4.96 -14.01 1.52
C PRO A 411 3.76 -14.08 2.49
N TYR A 412 3.24 -12.95 2.95
CA TYR A 412 2.22 -12.89 4.00
C TYR A 412 0.85 -12.42 3.52
N TYR A 413 0.70 -11.90 2.29
CA TYR A 413 -0.60 -11.51 1.77
C TYR A 413 -0.69 -11.66 0.25
N GLN A 414 -1.82 -12.18 -0.18
CA GLN A 414 -2.22 -12.20 -1.58
C GLN A 414 -2.94 -10.89 -1.87
N ARG A 415 -2.63 -10.26 -2.99
CA ARG A 415 -3.33 -9.07 -3.45
C ARG A 415 -4.18 -9.44 -4.65
N PHE A 416 -5.50 -9.25 -4.51
CA PHE A 416 -6.43 -9.40 -5.61
C PHE A 416 -6.64 -8.05 -6.29
N TYR A 417 -6.72 -8.04 -7.60
CA TYR A 417 -6.98 -6.88 -8.44
C TYR A 417 -7.70 -7.30 -9.72
N GLY A 418 -8.16 -6.35 -10.55
CA GLY A 418 -8.91 -6.62 -11.75
C GLY A 418 -10.34 -6.10 -11.66
N GLY A 419 -11.29 -6.83 -12.27
CA GLY A 419 -12.69 -6.44 -12.31
C GLY A 419 -12.98 -5.26 -13.23
N PRO A 420 -14.22 -4.75 -13.23
CA PRO A 420 -14.68 -3.72 -14.17
C PRO A 420 -13.91 -2.41 -14.03
N ARG A 421 -13.45 -2.05 -12.82
CA ARG A 421 -12.61 -0.84 -12.62
C ARG A 421 -11.27 -0.95 -13.33
N SER A 422 -10.67 -2.12 -13.34
CA SER A 422 -9.41 -2.35 -14.07
C SER A 422 -9.64 -2.32 -15.58
N ARG A 423 -10.73 -2.92 -16.05
CA ARG A 423 -11.07 -3.04 -17.46
C ARG A 423 -11.42 -1.68 -18.09
N ILE A 424 -12.21 -0.87 -17.41
CA ILE A 424 -12.72 0.40 -17.93
C ILE A 424 -11.81 1.59 -17.60
N PHE A 425 -11.30 1.66 -16.36
CA PHE A 425 -10.51 2.81 -15.91
C PHE A 425 -8.99 2.57 -15.89
N GLY A 426 -8.53 1.35 -16.20
CA GLY A 426 -7.10 1.02 -16.20
C GLY A 426 -6.44 1.09 -14.81
N ILE A 427 -7.21 1.04 -13.73
CA ILE A 427 -6.71 1.08 -12.36
C ILE A 427 -6.75 -0.31 -11.72
N ASN A 428 -5.89 -0.53 -10.74
CA ASN A 428 -5.81 -1.81 -10.03
C ASN A 428 -5.96 -1.58 -8.51
N PRO A 429 -7.17 -1.32 -8.02
CA PRO A 429 -7.43 -1.23 -6.58
C PRO A 429 -7.19 -2.59 -5.91
N SER A 430 -6.95 -2.54 -4.61
CA SER A 430 -6.86 -3.75 -3.77
C SER A 430 -8.27 -4.27 -3.52
N LEU A 431 -8.58 -5.47 -3.98
CA LEU A 431 -9.94 -6.01 -3.93
C LEU A 431 -10.17 -7.03 -2.81
N GLN A 432 -9.14 -7.42 -2.04
CA GLN A 432 -9.34 -8.29 -0.89
C GLN A 432 -9.64 -7.49 0.37
N LYS A 433 -10.50 -8.03 1.22
CA LYS A 433 -10.70 -7.60 2.61
C LYS A 433 -10.70 -8.81 3.55
N ILE A 434 -10.53 -8.56 4.85
CA ILE A 434 -10.77 -9.53 5.91
C ILE A 434 -11.93 -8.98 6.75
N PRO A 435 -13.17 -9.11 6.28
CA PRO A 435 -14.32 -8.51 6.96
C PRO A 435 -14.69 -9.22 8.26
N PHE A 436 -14.44 -10.53 8.39
CA PHE A 436 -14.79 -11.28 9.59
C PHE A 436 -13.55 -11.70 10.37
N ILE A 437 -13.60 -11.46 11.68
CA ILE A 437 -12.58 -11.92 12.62
C ILE A 437 -13.18 -12.35 13.97
N THR A 438 -12.62 -13.39 14.59
CA THR A 438 -12.75 -13.65 16.03
C THR A 438 -11.64 -12.88 16.74
N TYR A 439 -12.01 -11.81 17.45
CA TYR A 439 -11.04 -10.90 18.05
C TYR A 439 -10.39 -11.52 19.29
N THR A 440 -9.09 -11.76 19.21
CA THR A 440 -8.31 -12.36 20.32
C THR A 440 -7.54 -11.32 21.13
N GLY A 441 -7.64 -10.05 20.76
CA GLY A 441 -6.85 -8.97 21.35
C GLY A 441 -5.42 -8.89 20.81
N LYS A 442 -5.10 -9.58 19.70
CA LYS A 442 -3.80 -9.49 19.04
C LYS A 442 -3.87 -8.66 17.75
N GLU A 443 -5.05 -8.63 17.16
CA GLU A 443 -5.32 -8.02 15.87
C GLU A 443 -5.30 -6.49 15.98
N LEU A 444 -4.60 -5.85 15.05
CA LEU A 444 -4.57 -4.41 14.87
C LEU A 444 -4.90 -4.11 13.41
N PHE A 445 -5.75 -3.13 13.17
CA PHE A 445 -5.99 -2.66 11.81
C PHE A 445 -4.72 -2.04 11.21
N VAL A 446 -4.34 -2.48 10.01
CA VAL A 446 -3.31 -1.81 9.20
C VAL A 446 -3.99 -0.85 8.23
N ASN A 447 -5.00 -1.36 7.54
CA ASN A 447 -5.92 -0.61 6.70
C ASN A 447 -7.21 -1.44 6.59
N ASP A 448 -8.16 -1.05 5.74
CA ASP A 448 -9.40 -1.78 5.54
C ASP A 448 -9.24 -3.18 4.93
N HIS A 449 -8.05 -3.49 4.41
CA HIS A 449 -7.77 -4.74 3.72
C HIS A 449 -6.97 -5.73 4.56
N PHE A 450 -6.20 -5.26 5.57
CA PHE A 450 -5.21 -6.08 6.26
C PHE A 450 -5.15 -5.83 7.77
N TYR A 451 -4.76 -6.89 8.50
CA TYR A 451 -4.48 -6.85 9.93
C TYR A 451 -3.00 -7.13 10.23
N TYR A 452 -2.53 -6.61 11.35
CA TYR A 452 -1.31 -7.03 12.00
C TYR A 452 -1.65 -7.87 13.24
N PRO A 453 -0.92 -8.96 13.57
CA PRO A 453 0.24 -9.52 12.86
C PRO A 453 -0.07 -10.05 11.46
N TRP A 454 0.90 -9.97 10.55
CA TRP A 454 0.74 -10.32 9.14
C TRP A 454 0.30 -11.77 8.86
N ASP A 455 0.61 -12.70 9.78
CA ASP A 455 0.20 -14.10 9.67
C ASP A 455 -1.33 -14.30 9.71
N ILE A 456 -2.09 -13.33 10.24
CA ILE A 456 -3.56 -13.33 10.19
C ILE A 456 -4.04 -13.32 8.74
N ASN A 457 -3.41 -12.50 7.90
CA ASN A 457 -3.79 -12.38 6.49
C ASN A 457 -3.54 -13.69 5.70
N ALA A 458 -2.52 -14.46 6.09
CA ALA A 458 -2.24 -15.77 5.52
C ALA A 458 -3.17 -16.87 6.06
N LYS A 459 -3.60 -16.77 7.33
CA LYS A 459 -4.50 -17.71 7.98
C LYS A 459 -5.97 -17.50 7.64
N ALA A 460 -6.33 -16.34 7.11
CA ALA A 460 -7.71 -16.03 6.75
C ALA A 460 -8.20 -16.94 5.63
N THR A 461 -9.31 -17.62 5.86
CA THR A 461 -9.95 -18.53 4.90
C THR A 461 -10.62 -17.71 3.80
N PHE A 462 -10.26 -17.99 2.55
CA PHE A 462 -10.93 -17.38 1.40
C PHE A 462 -12.17 -18.22 1.07
N CYS A 463 -13.36 -17.72 1.40
CA CYS A 463 -14.62 -18.45 1.26
C CYS A 463 -15.85 -17.55 1.12
N SER A 464 -15.66 -16.31 0.69
CA SER A 464 -16.73 -15.31 0.60
C SER A 464 -16.41 -14.21 -0.39
N TYR A 465 -17.42 -13.48 -0.77
CA TYR A 465 -17.31 -12.25 -1.55
C TYR A 465 -17.93 -11.07 -0.80
N LEU A 466 -17.50 -9.86 -1.14
CA LEU A 466 -18.16 -8.61 -0.82
C LEU A 466 -18.71 -8.03 -2.12
N LEU A 467 -20.01 -8.02 -2.27
CA LEU A 467 -20.69 -7.32 -3.36
C LEU A 467 -20.59 -5.82 -3.08
N HIS A 468 -19.83 -5.11 -3.91
CA HIS A 468 -19.47 -3.72 -3.71
C HIS A 468 -20.28 -2.84 -4.67
N TYR A 469 -21.24 -2.08 -4.12
CA TYR A 469 -22.17 -1.23 -4.83
C TYR A 469 -21.59 0.18 -5.02
N LYS A 470 -20.61 0.28 -5.89
CA LYS A 470 -20.01 1.54 -6.31
C LYS A 470 -20.64 2.02 -7.62
N PHE A 471 -20.62 3.30 -7.89
CA PHE A 471 -21.23 3.91 -9.08
C PHE A 471 -22.78 3.86 -9.10
N LEU A 472 -23.39 3.96 -7.93
CA LEU A 472 -24.84 4.07 -7.82
C LEU A 472 -25.35 5.38 -8.42
N PRO A 473 -26.65 5.44 -8.81
CA PRO A 473 -27.28 6.67 -9.25
C PRO A 473 -27.10 7.80 -8.22
N GLY A 474 -26.63 8.95 -8.65
CA GLY A 474 -26.32 10.09 -7.78
C GLY A 474 -24.91 10.14 -7.20
N ASP A 475 -24.09 9.09 -7.31
CA ASP A 475 -22.72 9.09 -6.77
C ASP A 475 -21.74 9.94 -7.60
N ASN A 476 -22.10 10.37 -8.81
CA ASN A 476 -21.20 11.12 -9.67
C ASN A 476 -20.71 12.43 -9.03
N GLU A 477 -21.63 13.23 -8.48
CA GLU A 477 -21.27 14.49 -7.80
C GLU A 477 -20.41 14.24 -6.57
N LYS A 478 -20.72 13.20 -5.81
CA LYS A 478 -19.94 12.75 -4.65
C LYS A 478 -18.49 12.39 -5.03
N TYR A 479 -18.29 11.71 -6.17
CA TYR A 479 -16.95 11.33 -6.64
C TYR A 479 -16.14 12.51 -7.15
N ILE A 480 -16.79 13.48 -7.80
CA ILE A 480 -16.15 14.76 -8.17
C ILE A 480 -15.68 15.51 -6.92
N ALA A 481 -16.50 15.55 -5.87
CA ALA A 481 -16.11 16.15 -4.59
C ALA A 481 -14.92 15.41 -3.95
N PHE A 482 -14.92 14.09 -3.91
CA PHE A 482 -13.82 13.29 -3.38
C PHE A 482 -12.52 13.47 -4.17
N ALA A 483 -12.60 13.61 -5.50
CA ALA A 483 -11.46 13.90 -6.36
C ALA A 483 -10.80 15.24 -6.01
N LYS A 484 -11.62 16.26 -5.70
CA LYS A 484 -11.14 17.60 -5.31
C LYS A 484 -10.55 17.63 -3.91
N ASP A 485 -11.20 16.99 -2.94
CA ASP A 485 -10.84 17.06 -1.53
C ASP A 485 -9.58 16.24 -1.17
N GLY A 486 -9.25 15.24 -1.96
CA GLY A 486 -8.06 14.40 -1.72
C GLY A 486 -8.10 13.55 -0.44
N ARG A 487 -9.28 13.38 0.20
CA ARG A 487 -9.45 12.75 1.53
C ARG A 487 -9.31 11.23 1.55
N HIS A 488 -9.41 10.57 0.39
CA HIS A 488 -9.26 9.13 0.25
C HIS A 488 -7.81 8.74 0.00
N TRP A 489 -7.55 7.43 0.05
CA TRP A 489 -6.20 6.88 -0.14
C TRP A 489 -5.50 7.45 -1.37
N ASN A 490 -4.21 7.72 -1.24
CA ASN A 490 -3.37 8.28 -2.29
C ASN A 490 -3.95 9.58 -2.90
N ASN A 491 -4.38 10.52 -2.02
CA ASN A 491 -4.94 11.82 -2.42
C ASN A 491 -6.10 11.68 -3.41
N SER A 492 -6.99 10.72 -3.16
CA SER A 492 -8.17 10.41 -3.98
C SER A 492 -7.86 10.10 -5.45
N ARG A 493 -6.69 9.52 -5.75
CA ARG A 493 -6.25 9.22 -7.13
C ARG A 493 -7.29 8.43 -7.91
N GLU A 494 -7.90 7.45 -7.26
CA GLU A 494 -8.93 6.60 -7.85
C GLU A 494 -10.13 7.44 -8.32
N TYR A 495 -10.63 8.33 -7.47
CA TYR A 495 -11.75 9.21 -7.78
C TYR A 495 -11.42 10.26 -8.86
N LYS A 496 -10.16 10.71 -8.93
CA LYS A 496 -9.69 11.58 -10.04
C LYS A 496 -9.78 10.87 -11.37
N VAL A 497 -9.36 9.60 -11.44
CA VAL A 497 -9.47 8.80 -12.68
C VAL A 497 -10.93 8.58 -13.04
N TYR A 498 -11.83 8.28 -12.09
CA TYR A 498 -13.25 8.15 -12.35
C TYR A 498 -13.85 9.43 -12.92
N SER A 499 -13.62 10.56 -12.25
CA SER A 499 -14.10 11.87 -12.69
C SER A 499 -13.59 12.24 -14.08
N ASP A 500 -12.28 12.10 -14.33
CA ASP A 500 -11.67 12.46 -15.61
C ASP A 500 -12.19 11.59 -16.76
N THR A 501 -12.39 10.27 -16.51
CA THR A 501 -12.84 9.34 -17.55
C THR A 501 -14.33 9.51 -17.84
N THR A 502 -15.16 9.72 -16.82
CA THR A 502 -16.61 9.95 -17.02
C THR A 502 -16.93 11.27 -17.69
N LEU A 503 -16.11 12.30 -17.47
CA LEU A 503 -16.23 13.58 -18.19
C LEU A 503 -15.84 13.46 -19.67
N GLN A 504 -15.03 12.46 -20.06
CA GLN A 504 -14.62 12.24 -21.45
C GLN A 504 -15.60 11.37 -22.26
N SER A 505 -16.45 10.59 -21.59
CA SER A 505 -17.42 9.70 -22.25
C SER A 505 -18.67 9.51 -21.39
N GLU A 506 -19.78 10.02 -21.88
CA GLU A 506 -21.11 9.82 -21.29
C GLU A 506 -21.70 8.42 -21.54
N GLU A 507 -21.07 7.61 -22.41
CA GLU A 507 -21.53 6.28 -22.85
C GLU A 507 -20.93 5.12 -22.05
N LEU A 508 -20.20 5.39 -20.97
CA LEU A 508 -19.49 4.35 -20.20
C LEU A 508 -20.47 3.38 -19.50
N SER A 509 -20.27 2.09 -19.74
CA SER A 509 -20.93 1.00 -19.03
C SER A 509 -19.91 -0.05 -18.61
N PHE A 510 -20.16 -0.70 -17.47
CA PHE A 510 -19.41 -1.89 -17.07
C PHE A 510 -19.94 -3.15 -17.72
N TYR A 511 -21.21 -3.13 -18.21
CA TYR A 511 -21.84 -4.32 -18.76
C TYR A 511 -21.16 -4.76 -20.07
N ASP A 512 -20.89 -6.05 -20.15
CA ASP A 512 -20.33 -6.74 -21.31
C ASP A 512 -20.92 -8.16 -21.32
N GLN A 513 -21.64 -8.52 -22.38
CA GLN A 513 -22.40 -9.77 -22.44
C GLN A 513 -21.52 -11.04 -22.31
N ASP A 514 -20.23 -10.96 -22.66
CA ASP A 514 -19.30 -12.08 -22.61
C ASP A 514 -18.64 -12.27 -21.24
N ILE A 515 -18.66 -11.23 -20.41
CA ILE A 515 -17.97 -11.15 -19.13
C ILE A 515 -18.94 -11.03 -17.96
N SER A 516 -20.08 -10.32 -18.15
CA SER A 516 -21.03 -10.05 -17.07
C SER A 516 -21.87 -11.28 -16.73
N ILE A 517 -21.90 -11.64 -15.44
CA ILE A 517 -22.82 -12.66 -14.92
C ILE A 517 -23.75 -12.04 -13.88
N SER A 518 -24.93 -12.63 -13.71
CA SER A 518 -25.83 -12.23 -12.63
C SER A 518 -25.19 -12.50 -11.26
N VAL A 519 -25.44 -11.62 -10.30
CA VAL A 519 -25.07 -11.85 -8.89
C VAL A 519 -25.64 -13.18 -8.37
N ASP A 520 -26.80 -13.61 -8.88
CA ASP A 520 -27.45 -14.87 -8.50
C ASP A 520 -26.70 -16.10 -9.03
N ASP A 521 -25.89 -15.95 -10.09
CA ASP A 521 -25.12 -17.00 -10.74
C ASP A 521 -23.67 -17.09 -10.24
N ILE A 522 -23.32 -16.32 -9.22
CA ILE A 522 -21.98 -16.38 -8.60
C ILE A 522 -21.79 -17.75 -7.99
N ASP A 523 -20.76 -18.48 -8.46
CA ASP A 523 -20.30 -19.69 -7.80
C ASP A 523 -19.28 -19.40 -6.70
N PHE A 524 -19.14 -20.33 -5.75
CA PHE A 524 -18.19 -20.25 -4.65
C PHE A 524 -17.00 -21.23 -4.86
N ASP A 525 -16.80 -21.72 -6.07
CA ASP A 525 -15.63 -22.53 -6.45
C ASP A 525 -14.35 -21.70 -6.54
N PHE A 526 -14.47 -20.37 -6.47
CA PHE A 526 -13.38 -19.40 -6.51
C PHE A 526 -12.42 -19.59 -7.70
N LYS A 527 -12.95 -20.00 -8.85
CA LYS A 527 -12.21 -20.06 -10.12
C LYS A 527 -12.17 -18.65 -10.73
N PHE A 528 -10.98 -18.08 -10.75
CA PHE A 528 -10.73 -16.71 -11.24
C PHE A 528 -10.46 -16.68 -12.75
#